data_96f3699090ae04a9e8102ccd11be8f67
#
_entry.id   96f3699090ae04a9e8102ccd11be8f67
#
_cell.length_a   1.000
_cell.length_b   1.000
_cell.length_c   1.000
_cell.angle_alpha   90.00
_cell.angle_beta   90.00
_cell.angle_gamma   90.00
#
_symmetry.space_group_name_H-M   'P 1'
#
loop_
_entity.id
_entity.type
_entity.pdbx_description
1 polymer ?
#
loop_
_entity_poly.entity_id
_entity_poly.type
_entity_poly.pdbx_seq_one_letter_code
_entity_poly.pdbx_strand_id
1 'polypeptide(L)'
;YDGDVSRFRRDLAKEFPDGMDVYFDNTGGFITESVWDLLNYKGRVVVCGQIANYNRLANMPKIRDFLFKLIYKHIRVEGFSIHSFKRYKQFYEDMNAWIKDGKIEYRKTVKYGLEQVPQAFLGLFSGENIGKMLVKISEPQIVSKL
;
A
#
# COMPACT_ATOMS: atom_id res chain seq x y z
N TYR A 1 11.81 -2.14 -7.00
CA TYR A 1 12.60 -0.92 -7.20
C TYR A 1 14.05 -1.18 -6.74
N ASP A 2 15.05 -0.73 -7.51
CA ASP A 2 16.47 -1.05 -7.35
C ASP A 2 17.21 -0.28 -6.23
N GLY A 3 16.49 0.51 -5.43
CA GLY A 3 17.05 1.27 -4.30
C GLY A 3 17.63 2.66 -4.64
N ASP A 4 17.70 3.06 -5.91
CA ASP A 4 18.12 4.41 -6.29
C ASP A 4 17.00 5.44 -6.08
N VAL A 5 17.00 6.06 -4.90
CA VAL A 5 16.01 7.07 -4.50
C VAL A 5 15.96 8.26 -5.47
N SER A 6 17.11 8.68 -6.00
CA SER A 6 17.17 9.82 -6.91
C SER A 6 16.52 9.50 -8.25
N ARG A 7 16.73 8.29 -8.76
CA ARG A 7 16.05 7.78 -9.95
C ARG A 7 14.54 7.69 -9.71
N PHE A 8 14.13 7.11 -8.58
CA PHE A 8 12.72 7.01 -8.23
C PHE A 8 12.02 8.38 -8.22
N ARG A 9 12.63 9.38 -7.59
CA ARG A 9 12.06 10.75 -7.55
C ARG A 9 11.91 11.35 -8.94
N ARG A 10 12.91 11.19 -9.80
CA ARG A 10 12.84 11.70 -11.20
C ARG A 10 11.73 11.01 -12.00
N ASP A 11 11.64 9.69 -11.88
CA ASP A 11 10.64 8.91 -12.62
C ASP A 11 9.23 9.22 -12.10
N LEU A 12 9.06 9.30 -10.79
CA LEU A 12 7.79 9.71 -10.17
C LEU A 12 7.35 11.11 -10.65
N ALA A 13 8.26 12.07 -10.71
CA ALA A 13 7.94 13.42 -11.19
C ALA A 13 7.52 13.46 -12.67
N LYS A 14 8.03 12.55 -13.51
CA LYS A 14 7.60 12.43 -14.91
C LYS A 14 6.20 11.86 -15.04
N GLU A 15 5.84 10.89 -14.18
CA GLU A 15 4.50 10.28 -14.18
C GLU A 15 3.43 11.23 -13.62
N PHE A 16 3.83 12.19 -12.79
CA PHE A 16 2.94 13.17 -12.18
C PHE A 16 3.40 14.60 -12.46
N PRO A 17 3.39 15.03 -13.75
CA PRO A 17 3.88 16.37 -14.13
C PRO A 17 3.06 17.50 -13.51
N ASP A 18 1.78 17.28 -13.25
CA ASP A 18 0.85 18.25 -12.63
C ASP A 18 0.78 18.12 -11.09
N GLY A 19 1.65 17.28 -10.50
CA GLY A 19 1.65 17.01 -9.07
C GLY A 19 0.56 16.03 -8.63
N MET A 20 0.34 15.93 -7.32
CA MET A 20 -0.60 14.98 -6.72
C MET A 20 -1.55 15.68 -5.74
N ASP A 21 -2.84 15.43 -5.87
CA ASP A 21 -3.86 15.97 -4.96
C ASP A 21 -4.17 15.02 -3.78
N VAL A 22 -3.98 13.72 -3.99
CA VAL A 22 -4.26 12.69 -2.98
C VAL A 22 -3.16 11.63 -2.99
N TYR A 23 -2.64 11.33 -1.81
CA TYR A 23 -1.73 10.23 -1.59
C TYR A 23 -2.28 9.28 -0.52
N PHE A 24 -2.43 8.01 -0.88
CA PHE A 24 -2.79 6.95 0.05
C PHE A 24 -1.51 6.19 0.44
N ASP A 25 -1.07 6.39 1.68
CA ASP A 25 0.21 5.89 2.18
C ASP A 25 0.05 4.57 2.94
N ASN A 26 0.58 3.49 2.36
CA ASN A 26 0.77 2.20 3.01
C ASN A 26 2.25 1.91 3.32
N THR A 27 3.16 2.72 2.80
CA THR A 27 4.57 2.35 2.68
C THR A 27 5.46 3.12 3.65
N GLY A 28 5.34 4.44 3.70
CA GLY A 28 6.28 5.27 4.46
C GLY A 28 7.67 5.38 3.81
N GLY A 29 8.64 5.83 4.59
CA GLY A 29 10.03 5.94 4.18
C GLY A 29 10.25 6.83 2.96
N PHE A 30 11.26 6.50 2.14
CA PHE A 30 11.66 7.33 1.01
C PHE A 30 10.56 7.52 -0.05
N ILE A 31 9.62 6.59 -0.16
CA ILE A 31 8.48 6.71 -1.09
C ILE A 31 7.60 7.88 -0.66
N THR A 32 7.21 7.92 0.61
CA THR A 32 6.42 9.01 1.18
C THR A 32 7.16 10.34 1.08
N GLU A 33 8.46 10.37 1.41
CA GLU A 33 9.29 11.57 1.27
C GLU A 33 9.32 12.08 -0.18
N SER A 34 9.37 11.19 -1.16
CA SER A 34 9.38 11.55 -2.59
C SER A 34 8.03 12.11 -3.04
N VAL A 35 6.93 11.54 -2.56
CA VAL A 35 5.58 12.02 -2.86
C VAL A 35 5.32 13.40 -2.27
N TRP A 36 5.86 13.69 -1.06
CA TRP A 36 5.69 14.99 -0.42
C TRP A 36 6.16 16.17 -1.27
N ASP A 37 7.18 15.98 -2.10
CA ASP A 37 7.68 17.02 -3.00
C ASP A 37 6.68 17.35 -4.11
N LEU A 38 5.89 16.36 -4.53
CA LEU A 38 4.93 16.44 -5.63
C LEU A 38 3.50 16.77 -5.18
N LEU A 39 3.22 16.87 -3.88
CA LEU A 39 1.88 17.23 -3.41
C LEU A 39 1.51 18.65 -3.80
N ASN A 40 0.31 18.79 -4.34
CA ASN A 40 -0.29 20.06 -4.71
C ASN A 40 -0.75 20.86 -3.48
N TYR A 41 -1.08 22.13 -3.72
CA TYR A 41 -1.74 22.98 -2.72
C TYR A 41 -3.08 22.36 -2.31
N LYS A 42 -3.33 22.27 -0.98
CA LYS A 42 -4.46 21.55 -0.38
C LYS A 42 -4.49 20.05 -0.64
N GLY A 43 -3.34 19.46 -0.96
CA GLY A 43 -3.20 18.02 -1.08
C GLY A 43 -3.62 17.28 0.18
N ARG A 44 -4.02 16.03 0.02
CA ARG A 44 -4.50 15.15 1.10
C ARG A 44 -3.66 13.89 1.18
N VAL A 45 -3.19 13.59 2.36
CA VAL A 45 -2.45 12.34 2.63
C VAL A 45 -3.25 11.48 3.59
N VAL A 46 -3.56 10.26 3.17
CA VAL A 46 -4.28 9.26 3.96
C VAL A 46 -3.27 8.21 4.41
N VAL A 47 -2.94 8.20 5.69
CA VAL A 47 -1.92 7.29 6.26
C VAL A 47 -2.59 6.03 6.76
N CYS A 48 -2.40 4.93 6.03
CA CYS A 48 -2.91 3.59 6.38
C CYS A 48 -1.83 2.70 6.99
N GLY A 49 -0.57 2.82 6.55
CA GLY A 49 0.53 1.98 6.99
C GLY A 49 1.90 2.59 6.74
N GLN A 50 2.93 2.00 7.35
CA GLN A 50 4.31 2.47 7.30
C GLN A 50 5.27 1.27 7.20
N ILE A 51 5.02 0.34 6.27
CA ILE A 51 5.72 -0.96 6.23
C ILE A 51 7.24 -0.80 6.09
N ALA A 52 7.72 0.24 5.41
CA ALA A 52 9.16 0.53 5.29
C ALA A 52 9.83 0.81 6.64
N ASN A 53 9.05 1.17 7.65
CA ASN A 53 9.54 1.59 8.97
C ASN A 53 9.30 0.56 10.07
N TYR A 54 8.54 -0.50 9.85
CA TYR A 54 8.17 -1.46 10.91
C TYR A 54 9.37 -2.15 11.56
N ASN A 55 10.43 -2.40 10.82
CA ASN A 55 11.68 -2.98 11.35
C ASN A 55 12.67 -1.93 11.84
N ARG A 56 12.32 -0.63 11.83
CA ARG A 56 13.21 0.50 12.16
C ARG A 56 12.64 1.40 13.24
N LEU A 57 11.71 0.92 14.07
CA LEU A 57 10.98 1.73 15.06
C LEU A 57 11.92 2.53 16.00
N ALA A 58 13.09 1.97 16.36
CA ALA A 58 14.07 2.65 17.20
C ALA A 58 14.83 3.79 16.47
N ASN A 59 14.88 3.78 15.14
CA ASN A 59 15.66 4.69 14.31
C ASN A 59 14.79 5.35 13.22
N MET A 60 13.54 5.62 13.53
CA MET A 60 12.65 6.34 12.58
C MET A 60 13.23 7.71 12.23
N PRO A 61 13.22 8.09 10.94
CA PRO A 61 13.60 9.44 10.54
C PRO A 61 12.73 10.46 11.26
N LYS A 62 13.34 11.45 11.89
CA LYS A 62 12.59 12.55 12.51
C LYS A 62 12.00 13.42 11.41
N ILE A 63 10.72 13.67 11.49
CA ILE A 63 9.96 14.51 10.54
C ILE A 63 10.39 15.97 10.71
N ARG A 64 11.44 16.42 10.02
CA ARG A 64 11.91 17.79 10.14
C ARG A 64 11.21 18.77 9.17
N ASP A 65 11.11 18.39 7.90
CA ASP A 65 10.60 19.31 6.85
C ASP A 65 9.11 19.15 6.56
N PHE A 66 8.49 18.18 7.16
CA PHE A 66 7.09 17.83 7.01
C PHE A 66 6.15 18.99 7.41
N LEU A 67 6.41 19.62 8.57
CA LEU A 67 5.55 20.67 9.10
C LEU A 67 5.56 21.91 8.22
N PHE A 68 6.70 22.27 7.62
CA PHE A 68 6.76 23.41 6.69
C PHE A 68 5.86 23.19 5.48
N LYS A 69 5.87 22.01 4.89
CA LYS A 69 5.02 21.69 3.73
C LYS A 69 3.54 21.72 4.09
N LEU A 70 3.16 21.26 5.29
CA LEU A 70 1.78 21.41 5.79
C LEU A 70 1.34 22.86 5.80
N ILE A 71 2.19 23.77 6.29
CA ILE A 71 1.88 25.20 6.39
C ILE A 71 1.77 25.81 5.00
N TYR A 72 2.82 25.73 4.19
CA TYR A 72 2.88 26.43 2.90
C TYR A 72 1.93 25.87 1.84
N LYS A 73 1.73 24.56 1.84
CA LYS A 73 0.85 23.90 0.87
C LYS A 73 -0.55 23.60 1.42
N HIS A 74 -0.84 23.95 2.67
CA HIS A 74 -2.12 23.67 3.37
C HIS A 74 -2.52 22.18 3.27
N ILE A 75 -1.55 21.28 3.36
CA ILE A 75 -1.79 19.84 3.22
C ILE A 75 -2.56 19.32 4.43
N ARG A 76 -3.53 18.45 4.19
CA ARG A 76 -4.23 17.68 5.23
C ARG A 76 -3.66 16.27 5.30
N VAL A 77 -3.25 15.85 6.51
CA VAL A 77 -2.81 14.49 6.79
C VAL A 77 -3.75 13.84 7.78
N GLU A 78 -4.23 12.66 7.45
CA GLU A 78 -5.14 11.91 8.31
C GLU A 78 -4.73 10.45 8.36
N GLY A 79 -4.51 9.93 9.57
CA GLY A 79 -4.29 8.50 9.81
C GLY A 79 -5.62 7.79 10.05
N PHE A 80 -5.72 6.54 9.62
CA PHE A 80 -6.87 5.71 9.93
C PHE A 80 -6.46 4.24 10.16
N SER A 81 -7.32 3.51 10.83
CA SER A 81 -7.22 2.05 10.94
C SER A 81 -8.47 1.42 10.35
N ILE A 82 -8.31 0.29 9.68
CA ILE A 82 -9.44 -0.45 9.11
C ILE A 82 -10.49 -0.81 10.18
N HIS A 83 -10.07 -0.97 11.43
CA HIS A 83 -10.98 -1.23 12.56
C HIS A 83 -11.96 -0.09 12.84
N SER A 84 -11.67 1.13 12.35
CA SER A 84 -12.57 2.28 12.46
C SER A 84 -13.74 2.22 11.46
N PHE A 85 -13.63 1.40 10.42
CA PHE A 85 -14.66 1.25 9.41
C PHE A 85 -15.64 0.14 9.78
N LYS A 86 -16.92 0.50 9.92
CA LYS A 86 -17.99 -0.44 10.28
C LYS A 86 -18.80 -0.94 9.07
N ARG A 87 -18.37 -0.62 7.85
CA ARG A 87 -19.12 -0.93 6.61
C ARG A 87 -18.63 -2.18 5.89
N TYR A 88 -18.21 -3.20 6.61
CA TYR A 88 -17.66 -4.42 6.00
C TYR A 88 -18.65 -5.13 5.06
N LYS A 89 -19.93 -5.19 5.44
CA LYS A 89 -20.94 -5.84 4.60
C LYS A 89 -21.04 -5.15 3.24
N GLN A 90 -21.24 -3.84 3.23
CA GLN A 90 -21.31 -3.04 2.03
C GLN A 90 -20.04 -3.18 1.18
N PHE A 91 -18.87 -3.13 1.83
CA PHE A 91 -17.59 -3.32 1.15
C PHE A 91 -17.51 -4.66 0.40
N TYR A 92 -17.91 -5.76 1.04
CA TYR A 92 -17.88 -7.07 0.38
C TYR A 92 -18.88 -7.18 -0.77
N GLU A 93 -20.06 -6.60 -0.63
CA GLU A 93 -21.09 -6.56 -1.67
C GLU A 93 -20.58 -5.79 -2.88
N ASP A 94 -20.06 -4.58 -2.70
CA ASP A 94 -19.53 -3.72 -3.76
C ASP A 94 -18.32 -4.35 -4.44
N MET A 95 -17.34 -4.86 -3.68
CA MET A 95 -16.13 -5.48 -4.23
C MET A 95 -16.45 -6.72 -5.06
N ASN A 96 -17.35 -7.59 -4.58
CA ASN A 96 -17.76 -8.76 -5.34
C ASN A 96 -18.45 -8.39 -6.64
N ALA A 97 -19.32 -7.37 -6.61
CA ALA A 97 -19.97 -6.86 -7.81
C ALA A 97 -18.94 -6.30 -8.81
N TRP A 98 -18.02 -5.46 -8.35
CA TRP A 98 -17.01 -4.84 -9.22
C TRP A 98 -16.03 -5.84 -9.82
N ILE A 99 -15.63 -6.87 -9.06
CA ILE A 99 -14.78 -7.95 -9.59
C ILE A 99 -15.55 -8.76 -10.63
N LYS A 100 -16.82 -9.10 -10.37
CA LYS A 100 -17.68 -9.84 -11.30
C LYS A 100 -17.93 -9.05 -12.61
N ASP A 101 -18.10 -7.74 -12.50
CA ASP A 101 -18.30 -6.83 -13.63
C ASP A 101 -16.99 -6.51 -14.38
N GLY A 102 -15.84 -7.02 -13.94
CA GLY A 102 -14.54 -6.72 -14.54
C GLY A 102 -14.03 -5.30 -14.31
N LYS A 103 -14.66 -4.54 -13.39
CA LYS A 103 -14.24 -3.18 -13.03
C LYS A 103 -12.98 -3.15 -12.17
N ILE A 104 -12.70 -4.25 -11.48
CA ILE A 104 -11.51 -4.42 -10.65
C ILE A 104 -10.78 -5.67 -11.11
N GLU A 105 -9.53 -5.48 -11.51
CA GLU A 105 -8.58 -6.56 -11.72
C GLU A 105 -7.75 -6.77 -10.46
N TYR A 106 -7.53 -8.03 -10.10
CA TYR A 106 -6.62 -8.36 -9.00
C TYR A 106 -5.54 -9.34 -9.46
N ARG A 107 -4.35 -9.17 -8.94
CA ARG A 107 -3.22 -10.08 -9.16
C ARG A 107 -2.89 -10.82 -7.88
N LYS A 108 -2.43 -12.05 -8.03
CA LYS A 108 -2.01 -12.90 -6.92
C LYS A 108 -0.79 -13.71 -7.30
N THR A 109 0.09 -13.91 -6.34
CA THR A 109 1.19 -14.87 -6.40
C THR A 109 0.82 -16.04 -5.50
N VAL A 110 0.81 -17.27 -6.03
CA VAL A 110 0.39 -18.45 -5.28
C VAL A 110 1.56 -19.42 -5.13
N LYS A 111 1.90 -19.76 -3.91
CA LYS A 111 2.79 -20.88 -3.56
C LYS A 111 1.92 -22.08 -3.14
N TYR A 112 2.41 -23.31 -3.28
CA TYR A 112 1.64 -24.52 -3.03
C TYR A 112 2.31 -25.35 -1.94
N GLY A 113 1.53 -25.77 -0.93
CA GLY A 113 1.98 -26.57 0.21
C GLY A 113 2.26 -25.73 1.44
N LEU A 114 1.95 -26.28 2.61
CA LEU A 114 2.12 -25.62 3.90
C LEU A 114 3.59 -25.27 4.18
N GLU A 115 4.51 -26.10 3.70
CA GLU A 115 5.96 -25.91 3.82
C GLU A 115 6.46 -24.62 3.14
N GLN A 116 5.69 -24.06 2.21
CA GLN A 116 6.04 -22.80 1.52
C GLN A 116 5.71 -21.53 2.32
N VAL A 117 5.02 -21.66 3.45
CA VAL A 117 4.59 -20.48 4.24
C VAL A 117 5.78 -19.61 4.69
N PRO A 118 6.87 -20.18 5.26
CA PRO A 118 8.02 -19.36 5.66
C PRO A 118 8.66 -18.64 4.47
N GLN A 119 8.84 -19.33 3.35
CA GLN A 119 9.43 -18.75 2.14
C GLN A 119 8.53 -17.68 1.52
N ALA A 120 7.22 -17.93 1.46
CA ALA A 120 6.26 -16.94 0.98
C ALA A 120 6.26 -15.68 1.84
N PHE A 121 6.40 -15.82 3.15
CA PHE A 121 6.49 -14.70 4.08
C PHE A 121 7.77 -13.88 3.87
N LEU A 122 8.92 -14.54 3.74
CA LEU A 122 10.19 -13.88 3.46
C LEU A 122 10.18 -13.16 2.11
N GLY A 123 9.53 -13.75 1.10
CA GLY A 123 9.38 -13.15 -0.23
C GLY A 123 8.63 -11.80 -0.24
N LEU A 124 7.82 -11.51 0.78
CA LEU A 124 7.19 -10.19 0.92
C LEU A 124 8.21 -9.06 1.17
N PHE A 125 9.32 -9.37 1.82
CA PHE A 125 10.38 -8.39 2.12
C PHE A 125 11.35 -8.19 0.95
N SER A 126 11.41 -9.15 0.03
CA SER A 126 12.22 -9.08 -1.21
C SER A 126 11.42 -8.63 -2.43
N GLY A 127 10.09 -8.43 -2.28
CA GLY A 127 9.22 -8.00 -3.38
C GLY A 127 8.99 -9.07 -4.46
N GLU A 128 9.06 -10.35 -4.10
CA GLU A 128 8.85 -11.45 -5.04
C GLU A 128 7.40 -11.57 -5.53
N ASN A 129 6.45 -11.01 -4.78
CA ASN A 129 5.05 -11.13 -5.13
C ASN A 129 4.57 -10.02 -6.06
N ILE A 130 3.71 -10.39 -7.00
CA ILE A 130 2.87 -9.47 -7.76
C ILE A 130 1.44 -9.62 -7.24
N GLY A 131 0.91 -8.55 -6.63
CA GLY A 131 -0.37 -8.58 -5.94
C GLY A 131 -0.33 -9.37 -4.62
N LYS A 132 -1.41 -10.04 -4.27
CA LYS A 132 -1.52 -10.76 -2.98
C LYS A 132 -0.70 -12.05 -2.99
N MET A 133 0.21 -12.20 -2.02
CA MET A 133 0.87 -13.48 -1.74
C MET A 133 -0.11 -14.42 -1.03
N LEU A 134 -0.28 -15.60 -1.58
CA LEU A 134 -1.14 -16.66 -1.04
C LEU A 134 -0.35 -17.97 -0.97
N VAL A 135 -0.66 -18.79 0.04
CA VAL A 135 -0.20 -20.17 0.09
C VAL A 135 -1.42 -21.09 0.06
N LYS A 136 -1.51 -21.91 -1.00
CA LYS A 136 -2.57 -22.90 -1.15
C LYS A 136 -2.15 -24.18 -0.46
N ILE A 137 -2.76 -24.51 0.68
CA ILE A 137 -2.40 -25.65 1.52
C ILE A 137 -3.14 -26.92 1.14
N SER A 138 -4.35 -26.81 0.56
CA SER A 138 -5.15 -27.95 0.09
C SER A 138 -6.14 -27.52 -0.99
N GLU A 139 -6.69 -28.47 -1.73
CA GLU A 139 -7.86 -28.22 -2.56
C GLU A 139 -9.10 -28.00 -1.68
N PRO A 140 -10.01 -27.10 -2.08
CA PRO A 140 -11.27 -26.96 -1.36
C PRO A 140 -12.02 -28.29 -1.37
N GLN A 141 -12.36 -28.81 -0.20
CA GLN A 141 -13.30 -29.92 -0.12
C GLN A 141 -14.67 -29.38 -0.48
N ILE A 142 -15.19 -29.79 -1.63
CA ILE A 142 -16.60 -29.57 -1.97
C ILE A 142 -17.40 -30.50 -1.07
N VAL A 143 -17.84 -30.00 0.09
CA VAL A 143 -18.83 -30.69 0.88
C VAL A 143 -20.14 -30.59 0.08
N SER A 144 -20.47 -31.63 -0.69
CA SER A 144 -21.80 -31.78 -1.25
C SER A 144 -22.78 -31.79 -0.05
N LYS A 145 -23.54 -30.74 0.10
CA LYS A 145 -24.70 -30.82 0.99
C LYS A 145 -25.64 -31.87 0.40
N LEU A 146 -25.63 -33.04 1.00
CA LEU A 146 -26.71 -34.03 0.87
C LEU A 146 -28.02 -33.45 1.41
#